data_517fe11c518359d3ced10899b7545ba7
#
_entry.id   517fe11c518359d3ced10899b7545ba7
#
_cell.length_a   1.000
_cell.length_b   1.000
_cell.length_c   1.000
_cell.angle_alpha   90.00
_cell.angle_beta   90.00
_cell.angle_gamma   90.00
#
_symmetry.space_group_name_H-M   'P 1'
#
loop_
_entity.id
_entity.type
_entity.pdbx_description
1 polymer ?
#
loop_
_entity_poly.entity_id
_entity_poly.type
_entity_poly.pdbx_seq_one_letter_code
_entity_poly.pdbx_strand_id
1 'polypeptide(L)'
;MLKSYLAFDVETTGLSPETDEIIEIGALKVQDGKVCDRFITFVKPSEPVSERITEITGITNEMLQDAAPKEKVIPAFLDFCGDEVLIGHNLPFDYGFVRNQAKLFGLSFEKQGIDTLKIARSVHKGRQSNSLEALCTRYSIVNSSAHRAYHDALATAKLYQTLAHYYENFQPQLFLPAALSAVSGTMGQGTAGAADAPATPKQIGFISRLAVQKNVTVTWDVKKLTKSQASGLIEKLLAGQQP
;
A
#
# COMPACT_ATOMS: atom_id res chain seq x y z
N MET A 1 9.59 -3.48 21.23
CA MET A 1 8.79 -2.46 20.51
C MET A 1 9.55 -1.14 20.50
N LEU A 2 9.69 -0.53 19.31
CA LEU A 2 10.23 0.81 19.19
C LEU A 2 9.31 1.81 19.90
N LYS A 3 9.92 2.75 20.62
CA LYS A 3 9.24 3.86 21.27
C LYS A 3 9.23 5.12 20.41
N SER A 4 10.19 5.21 19.47
CA SER A 4 10.33 6.34 18.56
C SER A 4 10.41 5.81 17.13
N TYR A 5 9.57 6.36 16.24
CA TYR A 5 9.43 5.95 14.84
C TYR A 5 8.54 6.94 14.08
N LEU A 6 8.53 6.79 12.76
CA LEU A 6 7.61 7.50 11.89
C LEU A 6 6.64 6.50 11.23
N ALA A 7 5.34 6.64 11.47
CA ALA A 7 4.34 5.89 10.73
C ALA A 7 3.81 6.74 9.58
N PHE A 8 3.67 6.15 8.38
CA PHE A 8 3.14 6.86 7.22
C PHE A 8 2.40 5.94 6.26
N ASP A 9 1.60 6.56 5.44
CA ASP A 9 0.80 5.97 4.38
C ASP A 9 0.67 6.97 3.24
N VAL A 10 0.46 6.53 2.01
CA VAL A 10 0.25 7.38 0.84
C VAL A 10 -0.97 6.94 0.04
N GLU A 11 -1.73 7.93 -0.47
CA GLU A 11 -2.71 7.69 -1.51
C GLU A 11 -2.11 8.01 -2.87
N THR A 12 -2.44 7.21 -3.88
CA THR A 12 -1.79 7.25 -5.19
C THR A 12 -2.80 7.18 -6.34
N THR A 13 -2.39 7.60 -7.53
CA THR A 13 -3.22 7.49 -8.75
C THR A 13 -3.32 6.07 -9.30
N GLY A 14 -2.52 5.13 -8.77
CA GLY A 14 -2.50 3.73 -9.17
C GLY A 14 -1.53 2.89 -8.34
N LEU A 15 -1.06 1.76 -8.87
CA LEU A 15 -0.30 0.77 -8.12
C LEU A 15 1.20 0.69 -8.48
N SER A 16 1.63 1.40 -9.51
CA SER A 16 3.01 1.34 -10.03
C SER A 16 3.78 2.60 -9.68
N PRO A 17 4.80 2.53 -8.81
CA PRO A 17 5.63 3.68 -8.47
C PRO A 17 6.33 4.33 -9.67
N GLU A 18 6.50 3.58 -10.77
CA GLU A 18 7.18 4.05 -11.99
C GLU A 18 6.28 4.95 -12.86
N THR A 19 4.97 4.72 -12.84
CA THR A 19 4.00 5.37 -13.74
C THR A 19 2.94 6.17 -13.02
N ASP A 20 2.67 5.84 -11.75
CA ASP A 20 1.62 6.47 -10.97
C ASP A 20 2.21 7.49 -9.98
N GLU A 21 1.38 8.39 -9.50
CA GLU A 21 1.79 9.52 -8.68
C GLU A 21 1.18 9.47 -7.28
N ILE A 22 1.88 10.04 -6.31
CA ILE A 22 1.33 10.27 -4.97
C ILE A 22 0.37 11.46 -5.04
N ILE A 23 -0.81 11.34 -4.40
CA ILE A 23 -1.81 12.40 -4.30
C ILE A 23 -2.11 12.84 -2.86
N GLU A 24 -1.78 12.02 -1.86
CA GLU A 24 -1.81 12.40 -0.44
C GLU A 24 -0.66 11.73 0.29
N ILE A 25 -0.03 12.43 1.24
CA ILE A 25 0.90 11.86 2.21
C ILE A 25 0.35 12.14 3.60
N GLY A 26 0.20 11.09 4.38
CA GLY A 26 -0.14 11.15 5.78
C GLY A 26 0.91 10.48 6.64
N ALA A 27 1.50 11.22 7.58
CA ALA A 27 2.51 10.68 8.47
C ALA A 27 2.41 11.26 9.88
N LEU A 28 2.93 10.50 10.83
CA LEU A 28 3.07 10.94 12.22
C LEU A 28 4.39 10.45 12.80
N LYS A 29 5.04 11.34 13.56
CA LYS A 29 6.17 10.99 14.41
C LYS A 29 5.70 10.56 15.78
N VAL A 30 6.25 9.47 16.24
CA VAL A 30 6.06 8.97 17.60
C VAL A 30 7.39 9.07 18.32
N GLN A 31 7.41 9.71 19.48
CA GLN A 31 8.55 9.74 20.40
C GLN A 31 8.08 9.28 21.77
N ASP A 32 8.83 8.39 22.38
CA ASP A 32 8.50 7.79 23.68
C ASP A 32 7.08 7.22 23.76
N GLY A 33 6.60 6.67 22.63
CA GLY A 33 5.26 6.08 22.51
C GLY A 33 4.12 7.09 22.33
N LYS A 34 4.41 8.38 22.17
CA LYS A 34 3.41 9.45 21.98
C LYS A 34 3.60 10.14 20.63
N VAL A 35 2.50 10.47 19.98
CA VAL A 35 2.54 11.29 18.76
C VAL A 35 3.03 12.70 19.12
N CYS A 36 4.13 13.14 18.53
CA CYS A 36 4.72 14.46 18.78
C CYS A 36 4.63 15.40 17.58
N ASP A 37 4.51 14.86 16.35
CA ASP A 37 4.42 15.66 15.14
C ASP A 37 3.66 14.92 14.05
N ARG A 38 3.19 15.65 13.02
CA ARG A 38 2.43 15.10 11.89
C ARG A 38 2.73 15.83 10.59
N PHE A 39 2.68 15.09 9.49
CA PHE A 39 2.78 15.59 8.13
C PHE A 39 1.54 15.14 7.37
N ILE A 40 0.72 16.09 6.91
CA ILE A 40 -0.53 15.81 6.21
C ILE A 40 -0.61 16.78 5.05
N THR A 41 -0.59 16.27 3.83
CA THR A 41 -0.65 17.14 2.66
C THR A 41 -1.17 16.40 1.44
N PHE A 42 -1.93 17.10 0.63
CA PHE A 42 -2.19 16.70 -0.74
C PHE A 42 -1.00 17.04 -1.64
N VAL A 43 -0.84 16.23 -2.67
CA VAL A 43 0.18 16.42 -3.71
C VAL A 43 -0.54 16.59 -5.04
N LYS A 44 -0.20 17.62 -5.77
CA LYS A 44 -0.80 17.89 -7.08
C LYS A 44 -0.30 16.87 -8.10
N PRO A 45 -1.18 16.02 -8.68
CA PRO A 45 -0.78 15.13 -9.75
C PRO A 45 -0.61 15.86 -11.07
N SER A 46 0.10 15.26 -12.01
CA SER A 46 0.29 15.79 -13.36
C SER A 46 -0.99 15.76 -14.19
N GLU A 47 -1.85 14.76 -13.95
CA GLU A 47 -3.12 14.56 -14.62
C GLU A 47 -4.26 14.43 -13.61
N PRO A 48 -5.50 14.78 -13.98
CA PRO A 48 -6.66 14.60 -13.11
C PRO A 48 -6.80 13.14 -12.63
N VAL A 49 -7.17 12.95 -11.38
CA VAL A 49 -7.47 11.62 -10.84
C VAL A 49 -8.73 11.05 -11.48
N SER A 50 -8.73 9.75 -11.76
CA SER A 50 -9.89 9.05 -12.31
C SER A 50 -11.02 8.92 -11.28
N GLU A 51 -12.26 8.75 -11.76
CA GLU A 51 -13.42 8.48 -10.90
C GLU A 51 -13.17 7.28 -9.97
N ARG A 52 -12.51 6.23 -10.47
CA ARG A 52 -12.15 5.05 -9.67
C ARG A 52 -11.23 5.38 -8.49
N ILE A 53 -10.25 6.25 -8.67
CA ILE A 53 -9.36 6.68 -7.58
C ILE A 53 -10.17 7.51 -6.57
N THR A 54 -11.04 8.40 -7.04
CA THR A 54 -11.95 9.16 -6.18
C THR A 54 -12.89 8.24 -5.38
N GLU A 55 -13.44 7.18 -6.00
CA GLU A 55 -14.28 6.19 -5.31
C GLU A 55 -13.53 5.43 -4.21
N ILE A 56 -12.24 5.15 -4.42
CA ILE A 56 -11.42 4.40 -3.45
C ILE A 56 -10.96 5.30 -2.30
N THR A 57 -10.41 6.48 -2.63
CA THR A 57 -9.71 7.35 -1.67
C THR A 57 -10.59 8.46 -1.11
N GLY A 58 -11.71 8.77 -1.80
CA GLY A 58 -12.53 9.95 -1.52
C GLY A 58 -11.85 11.27 -1.94
N ILE A 59 -10.66 11.22 -2.57
CA ILE A 59 -9.94 12.43 -3.00
C ILE A 59 -10.45 12.82 -4.38
N THR A 60 -10.96 14.05 -4.49
CA THR A 60 -11.50 14.61 -5.73
C THR A 60 -10.51 15.55 -6.42
N ASN A 61 -10.74 15.82 -7.70
CA ASN A 61 -9.93 16.77 -8.45
C ASN A 61 -9.99 18.19 -7.87
N GLU A 62 -11.13 18.57 -7.28
CA GLU A 62 -11.29 19.87 -6.61
C GLU A 62 -10.40 19.97 -5.38
N MET A 63 -10.25 18.89 -4.58
CA MET A 63 -9.36 18.86 -3.42
C MET A 63 -7.89 18.99 -3.82
N LEU A 64 -7.54 18.55 -5.02
CA LEU A 64 -6.17 18.58 -5.54
C LEU A 64 -5.85 19.85 -6.33
N GLN A 65 -6.83 20.70 -6.62
CA GLN A 65 -6.66 21.89 -7.47
C GLN A 65 -5.56 22.83 -6.95
N ASP A 66 -5.57 23.09 -5.64
CA ASP A 66 -4.63 23.97 -4.96
C ASP A 66 -3.56 23.20 -4.17
N ALA A 67 -3.43 21.88 -4.41
CA ALA A 67 -2.43 21.06 -3.75
C ALA A 67 -1.01 21.49 -4.13
N ALA A 68 -0.08 21.35 -3.20
CA ALA A 68 1.32 21.69 -3.44
C ALA A 68 1.95 20.74 -4.47
N PRO A 69 2.82 21.24 -5.33
CA PRO A 69 3.50 20.40 -6.31
C PRO A 69 4.50 19.44 -5.64
N LYS A 70 4.69 18.28 -6.26
CA LYS A 70 5.55 17.20 -5.75
C LYS A 70 7.00 17.65 -5.51
N GLU A 71 7.50 18.62 -6.29
CA GLU A 71 8.83 19.22 -6.17
C GLU A 71 9.05 19.91 -4.82
N LYS A 72 7.99 20.37 -4.18
CA LYS A 72 8.01 20.96 -2.83
C LYS A 72 7.71 19.93 -1.75
N VAL A 73 6.74 19.07 -2.00
CA VAL A 73 6.24 18.14 -0.99
C VAL A 73 7.24 17.02 -0.71
N ILE A 74 7.84 16.43 -1.75
CA ILE A 74 8.74 15.29 -1.55
C ILE A 74 9.97 15.66 -0.74
N PRO A 75 10.75 16.73 -1.06
CA PRO A 75 11.86 17.12 -0.20
C PRO A 75 11.45 17.41 1.24
N ALA A 76 10.34 18.14 1.44
CA ALA A 76 9.83 18.45 2.77
C ALA A 76 9.42 17.17 3.56
N PHE A 77 8.87 16.17 2.87
CA PHE A 77 8.55 14.89 3.51
C PHE A 77 9.82 14.10 3.88
N LEU A 78 10.83 14.09 3.02
CA LEU A 78 12.12 13.46 3.33
C LEU A 78 12.78 14.11 4.55
N ASP A 79 12.76 15.44 4.63
CA ASP A 79 13.25 16.19 5.79
C ASP A 79 12.44 15.87 7.05
N PHE A 80 11.11 15.77 6.92
CA PHE A 80 10.25 15.33 8.02
C PHE A 80 10.58 13.91 8.48
N CYS A 81 10.91 12.99 7.58
CA CYS A 81 11.32 11.64 7.95
C CYS A 81 12.62 11.63 8.77
N GLY A 82 13.58 12.53 8.48
CA GLY A 82 14.89 12.55 9.15
C GLY A 82 15.52 11.15 9.16
N ASP A 83 16.01 10.69 10.30
CA ASP A 83 16.62 9.37 10.48
C ASP A 83 15.67 8.34 11.11
N GLU A 84 14.39 8.66 11.22
CA GLU A 84 13.43 7.79 11.86
C GLU A 84 13.26 6.45 11.13
N VAL A 85 13.02 5.38 11.90
CA VAL A 85 12.58 4.09 11.40
C VAL A 85 11.14 4.21 10.91
N LEU A 86 10.86 3.71 9.72
CA LEU A 86 9.53 3.80 9.13
C LEU A 86 8.64 2.63 9.57
N ILE A 87 7.36 2.90 9.81
CA ILE A 87 6.34 1.88 10.03
C ILE A 87 5.21 2.11 9.04
N GLY A 88 4.77 1.04 8.37
CA GLY A 88 3.66 1.07 7.43
C GLY A 88 2.88 -0.24 7.42
N HIS A 89 1.76 -0.27 6.72
CA HIS A 89 0.98 -1.48 6.49
C HIS A 89 1.05 -1.86 5.00
N ASN A 90 1.88 -2.82 4.64
CA ASN A 90 2.41 -3.04 3.30
C ASN A 90 3.45 -1.98 2.93
N LEU A 91 4.28 -1.63 3.92
CA LEU A 91 5.27 -0.56 3.84
C LEU A 91 6.12 -0.51 2.55
N PRO A 92 6.51 -1.63 1.91
CA PRO A 92 7.25 -1.60 0.64
C PRO A 92 6.52 -0.86 -0.49
N PHE A 93 5.19 -0.80 -0.47
CA PHE A 93 4.40 -0.06 -1.45
C PHE A 93 4.59 1.45 -1.27
N ASP A 94 4.30 1.98 -0.10
CA ASP A 94 4.40 3.41 0.21
C ASP A 94 5.84 3.90 0.07
N TYR A 95 6.77 3.13 0.60
CA TYR A 95 8.20 3.38 0.49
C TYR A 95 8.66 3.42 -0.98
N GLY A 96 8.15 2.51 -1.81
CA GLY A 96 8.46 2.45 -3.24
C GLY A 96 8.07 3.73 -3.97
N PHE A 97 6.87 4.26 -3.70
CA PHE A 97 6.39 5.51 -4.27
C PHE A 97 7.25 6.70 -3.83
N VAL A 98 7.50 6.87 -2.53
CA VAL A 98 8.33 7.97 -2.02
C VAL A 98 9.74 7.89 -2.55
N ARG A 99 10.36 6.70 -2.53
CA ARG A 99 11.73 6.49 -3.03
C ARG A 99 11.85 6.79 -4.52
N ASN A 100 10.87 6.36 -5.32
CA ASN A 100 10.86 6.64 -6.76
C ASN A 100 10.72 8.14 -7.03
N GLN A 101 9.80 8.82 -6.34
CA GLN A 101 9.64 10.27 -6.48
C GLN A 101 10.91 11.02 -6.02
N ALA A 102 11.53 10.64 -4.91
CA ALA A 102 12.79 11.22 -4.44
C ALA A 102 13.89 11.10 -5.52
N LYS A 103 14.01 9.92 -6.15
CA LYS A 103 14.97 9.65 -7.22
C LYS A 103 14.78 10.58 -8.43
N LEU A 104 13.54 10.92 -8.80
CA LEU A 104 13.27 11.86 -9.90
C LEU A 104 13.83 13.26 -9.62
N PHE A 105 13.99 13.64 -8.35
CA PHE A 105 14.59 14.89 -7.93
C PHE A 105 16.08 14.77 -7.55
N GLY A 106 16.72 13.63 -7.84
CA GLY A 106 18.12 13.38 -7.50
C GLY A 106 18.37 13.21 -6.00
N LEU A 107 17.31 12.95 -5.21
CA LEU A 107 17.37 12.74 -3.77
C LEU A 107 17.47 11.24 -3.43
N SER A 108 18.20 10.94 -2.35
CA SER A 108 18.28 9.59 -1.81
C SER A 108 17.26 9.41 -0.68
N PHE A 109 16.57 8.27 -0.67
CA PHE A 109 15.67 7.89 0.40
C PHE A 109 15.89 6.42 0.76
N GLU A 110 16.94 6.19 1.56
CA GLU A 110 17.30 4.85 2.06
C GLU A 110 16.96 4.77 3.53
N LYS A 111 16.03 3.86 3.89
CA LYS A 111 15.46 3.77 5.24
C LYS A 111 15.43 2.32 5.74
N GLN A 112 15.33 2.20 7.03
CA GLN A 112 14.91 0.97 7.70
C GLN A 112 13.43 1.08 8.07
N GLY A 113 12.75 -0.05 8.12
CA GLY A 113 11.33 -0.04 8.48
C GLY A 113 10.82 -1.37 9.01
N ILE A 114 9.59 -1.30 9.51
CA ILE A 114 8.82 -2.44 10.00
C ILE A 114 7.47 -2.45 9.27
N ASP A 115 7.16 -3.56 8.61
CA ASP A 115 5.91 -3.77 7.90
C ASP A 115 4.91 -4.54 8.78
N THR A 116 3.85 -3.86 9.21
CA THR A 116 2.80 -4.45 10.05
C THR A 116 2.01 -5.55 9.33
N LEU A 117 1.91 -5.52 7.99
CA LEU A 117 1.32 -6.59 7.20
C LEU A 117 2.17 -7.87 7.27
N LYS A 118 3.50 -7.74 7.20
CA LYS A 118 4.42 -8.87 7.36
C LYS A 118 4.31 -9.49 8.76
N ILE A 119 4.23 -8.66 9.80
CA ILE A 119 4.00 -9.14 11.18
C ILE A 119 2.66 -9.88 11.24
N ALA A 120 1.56 -9.26 10.80
CA ALA A 120 0.23 -9.84 10.85
C ALA A 120 0.15 -11.20 10.13
N ARG A 121 0.74 -11.30 8.93
CA ARG A 121 0.81 -12.58 8.18
C ARG A 121 1.58 -13.67 8.91
N SER A 122 2.59 -13.30 9.71
CA SER A 122 3.41 -14.25 10.46
C SER A 122 2.71 -14.77 11.71
N VAL A 123 1.94 -13.91 12.39
CA VAL A 123 1.27 -14.25 13.65
C VAL A 123 -0.15 -14.78 13.46
N HIS A 124 -0.85 -14.40 12.40
CA HIS A 124 -2.19 -14.90 12.11
C HIS A 124 -2.13 -16.04 11.11
N LYS A 125 -2.28 -17.26 11.63
CA LYS A 125 -2.39 -18.46 10.79
C LYS A 125 -3.82 -18.60 10.28
N GLY A 126 -3.98 -18.93 9.00
CA GLY A 126 -5.30 -19.19 8.40
C GLY A 126 -5.67 -18.27 7.22
N ARG A 127 -6.95 -18.36 6.80
CA ARG A 127 -7.48 -17.68 5.61
C ARG A 127 -8.09 -16.29 5.89
N GLN A 128 -7.94 -15.74 7.07
CA GLN A 128 -8.50 -14.44 7.41
C GLN A 128 -7.72 -13.31 6.72
N SER A 129 -8.44 -12.24 6.37
CA SER A 129 -7.83 -11.04 5.80
C SER A 129 -6.86 -10.40 6.81
N ASN A 130 -5.73 -9.94 6.29
CA ASN A 130 -4.77 -9.12 7.02
C ASN A 130 -4.69 -7.69 6.43
N SER A 131 -5.77 -7.21 5.77
CA SER A 131 -5.87 -5.80 5.40
C SER A 131 -5.92 -4.93 6.67
N LEU A 132 -5.51 -3.68 6.58
CA LEU A 132 -5.54 -2.74 7.69
C LEU A 132 -6.94 -2.66 8.31
N GLU A 133 -7.98 -2.54 7.50
CA GLU A 133 -9.38 -2.50 7.92
C GLU A 133 -9.78 -3.76 8.72
N ALA A 134 -9.45 -4.96 8.19
CA ALA A 134 -9.76 -6.22 8.86
C ALA A 134 -9.03 -6.36 10.21
N LEU A 135 -7.79 -5.87 10.29
CA LEU A 135 -7.01 -5.89 11.52
C LEU A 135 -7.50 -4.83 12.51
N CYS A 136 -7.88 -3.64 12.04
CA CYS A 136 -8.52 -2.63 12.88
C CYS A 136 -9.80 -3.17 13.52
N THR A 137 -10.65 -3.83 12.75
CA THR A 137 -11.86 -4.50 13.26
C THR A 137 -11.51 -5.56 14.29
N ARG A 138 -10.55 -6.44 14.00
CA ARG A 138 -10.13 -7.54 14.89
C ARG A 138 -9.59 -7.06 16.23
N TYR A 139 -8.83 -5.97 16.22
CA TYR A 139 -8.19 -5.43 17.42
C TYR A 139 -8.93 -4.23 18.02
N SER A 140 -10.14 -3.92 17.54
CA SER A 140 -10.96 -2.79 18.01
C SER A 140 -10.21 -1.45 17.90
N ILE A 141 -9.41 -1.28 16.84
CA ILE A 141 -8.71 -0.04 16.53
C ILE A 141 -9.67 0.84 15.72
N VAL A 142 -9.96 2.04 16.22
CA VAL A 142 -10.78 3.00 15.50
C VAL A 142 -9.97 3.62 14.37
N ASN A 143 -10.41 3.41 13.12
CA ASN A 143 -9.99 4.13 11.93
C ASN A 143 -11.19 4.92 11.42
N SER A 144 -11.23 6.22 11.71
CA SER A 144 -12.41 7.08 11.48
C SER A 144 -12.61 7.45 10.01
N SER A 145 -11.59 7.30 9.19
CA SER A 145 -11.62 7.66 7.76
C SER A 145 -10.61 6.79 7.02
N ALA A 146 -11.00 5.55 6.75
CA ALA A 146 -10.21 4.65 5.92
C ALA A 146 -10.01 5.27 4.52
N HIS A 147 -8.87 4.96 3.90
CA HIS A 147 -8.43 5.56 2.63
C HIS A 147 -8.19 7.07 2.69
N ARG A 148 -7.70 7.53 3.82
CA ARG A 148 -7.12 8.85 4.04
C ARG A 148 -5.79 8.64 4.72
N ALA A 149 -4.73 8.99 4.04
CA ALA A 149 -3.36 8.60 4.38
C ALA A 149 -2.98 8.84 5.86
N TYR A 150 -3.36 9.98 6.45
CA TYR A 150 -3.07 10.23 7.87
C TYR A 150 -3.84 9.29 8.82
N HIS A 151 -5.09 8.97 8.52
CA HIS A 151 -5.89 8.08 9.36
C HIS A 151 -5.39 6.64 9.28
N ASP A 152 -4.95 6.21 8.09
CA ASP A 152 -4.37 4.89 7.89
C ASP A 152 -2.97 4.79 8.54
N ALA A 153 -2.15 5.84 8.48
CA ALA A 153 -0.89 5.93 9.23
C ALA A 153 -1.11 5.85 10.75
N LEU A 154 -2.13 6.56 11.28
CA LEU A 154 -2.48 6.54 12.71
C LEU A 154 -2.99 5.15 13.14
N ALA A 155 -3.86 4.53 12.33
CA ALA A 155 -4.36 3.18 12.56
C ALA A 155 -3.19 2.15 12.53
N THR A 156 -2.26 2.31 11.59
CA THR A 156 -1.06 1.49 11.47
C THR A 156 -0.14 1.62 12.68
N ALA A 157 0.07 2.83 13.21
CA ALA A 157 0.83 3.04 14.44
C ALA A 157 0.20 2.32 15.64
N LYS A 158 -1.13 2.41 15.80
CA LYS A 158 -1.87 1.69 16.84
C LYS A 158 -1.80 0.18 16.64
N LEU A 159 -1.91 -0.30 15.40
CA LEU A 159 -1.79 -1.70 15.05
C LEU A 159 -0.39 -2.23 15.41
N TYR A 160 0.67 -1.50 15.06
CA TYR A 160 2.04 -1.86 15.43
C TYR A 160 2.19 -2.04 16.95
N GLN A 161 1.70 -1.08 17.75
CA GLN A 161 1.75 -1.14 19.20
C GLN A 161 0.97 -2.36 19.74
N THR A 162 -0.20 -2.61 19.16
CA THR A 162 -1.06 -3.74 19.54
C THR A 162 -0.40 -5.09 19.21
N LEU A 163 0.13 -5.24 17.99
CA LEU A 163 0.83 -6.45 17.59
C LEU A 163 2.08 -6.69 18.45
N ALA A 164 2.83 -5.64 18.76
CA ALA A 164 3.99 -5.73 19.66
C ALA A 164 3.58 -6.17 21.06
N HIS A 165 2.51 -5.61 21.62
CA HIS A 165 1.99 -6.00 22.94
C HIS A 165 1.71 -7.51 23.02
N TYR A 166 1.08 -8.08 21.98
CA TYR A 166 0.69 -9.49 21.98
C TYR A 166 1.80 -10.45 21.58
N TYR A 167 2.71 -10.06 20.70
CA TYR A 167 3.57 -11.02 20.00
C TYR A 167 5.08 -10.78 20.12
N GLU A 168 5.55 -9.59 20.53
CA GLU A 168 6.98 -9.28 20.56
C GLU A 168 7.77 -10.24 21.46
N ASN A 169 7.24 -10.60 22.62
CA ASN A 169 7.91 -11.52 23.52
C ASN A 169 8.06 -12.95 22.95
N PHE A 170 7.21 -13.34 22.03
CA PHE A 170 7.23 -14.67 21.41
C PHE A 170 7.98 -14.69 20.08
N GLN A 171 7.99 -13.57 19.36
CA GLN A 171 8.60 -13.43 18.04
C GLN A 171 9.31 -12.07 17.88
N PRO A 172 10.33 -11.77 18.71
CA PRO A 172 10.97 -10.45 18.74
C PRO A 172 11.59 -10.06 17.39
N GLN A 173 12.03 -11.03 16.59
CA GLN A 173 12.63 -10.78 15.27
C GLN A 173 11.69 -10.09 14.28
N LEU A 174 10.37 -10.20 14.46
CA LEU A 174 9.38 -9.55 13.59
C LEU A 174 9.29 -8.04 13.83
N PHE A 175 9.79 -7.58 14.98
CA PHE A 175 9.71 -6.18 15.44
C PHE A 175 11.07 -5.46 15.33
N LEU A 176 12.04 -6.08 14.68
CA LEU A 176 13.32 -5.46 14.38
C LEU A 176 13.24 -4.72 13.04
N PRO A 177 13.74 -3.47 12.98
CA PRO A 177 13.84 -2.75 11.71
C PRO A 177 14.73 -3.50 10.71
N ALA A 178 14.33 -3.48 9.46
CA ALA A 178 15.11 -4.03 8.35
C ALA A 178 15.27 -2.97 7.25
N ALA A 179 16.36 -3.07 6.49
CA ALA A 179 16.54 -2.21 5.32
C ALA A 179 15.37 -2.39 4.35
N LEU A 180 14.80 -1.26 3.90
CA LEU A 180 13.71 -1.27 2.95
C LEU A 180 14.27 -1.33 1.53
N SER A 181 13.74 -2.25 0.74
CA SER A 181 13.90 -2.26 -0.71
C SER A 181 12.56 -1.87 -1.33
N ALA A 182 12.58 -0.93 -2.27
CA ALA A 182 11.39 -0.67 -3.08
C ALA A 182 11.00 -1.98 -3.77
N VAL A 183 9.74 -2.33 -3.72
CA VAL A 183 9.20 -3.31 -4.65
C VAL A 183 9.31 -2.63 -6.01
N SER A 184 10.28 -3.02 -6.84
CA SER A 184 10.24 -2.65 -8.25
C SER A 184 8.89 -3.12 -8.76
N GLY A 185 8.13 -2.24 -9.42
CA GLY A 185 6.75 -2.47 -9.89
C GLY A 185 6.57 -3.55 -10.94
N THR A 186 7.28 -4.63 -10.81
CA THR A 186 6.93 -5.94 -11.34
C THR A 186 6.14 -6.64 -10.25
N MET A 187 4.82 -6.63 -10.35
CA MET A 187 4.04 -7.71 -9.78
C MET A 187 4.79 -9.01 -10.05
N GLY A 188 5.51 -9.49 -9.00
CA GLY A 188 6.16 -10.80 -9.01
C GLY A 188 6.76 -11.21 -10.35
N GLN A 189 7.98 -10.78 -10.64
CA GLN A 189 8.90 -11.74 -11.26
C GLN A 189 9.19 -12.78 -10.18
N GLY A 190 8.20 -13.66 -9.95
CA GLY A 190 8.50 -14.99 -9.50
C GLY A 190 9.50 -15.54 -10.49
N THR A 191 10.58 -16.16 -10.00
CA THR A 191 11.50 -17.03 -10.74
C THR A 191 10.81 -17.63 -11.96
N ALA A 192 11.51 -17.80 -13.08
CA ALA A 192 11.00 -18.24 -14.39
C ALA A 192 10.05 -19.48 -14.40
N GLY A 193 9.77 -20.09 -13.24
CA GLY A 193 8.75 -21.13 -13.02
C GLY A 193 7.39 -20.63 -12.52
N ALA A 194 7.20 -19.33 -12.21
CA ALA A 194 5.94 -18.84 -11.61
C ALA A 194 4.91 -18.35 -12.65
N ALA A 195 5.33 -18.08 -13.88
CA ALA A 195 4.42 -17.71 -14.98
C ALA A 195 3.50 -18.88 -15.37
N ASP A 196 3.96 -20.11 -15.24
CA ASP A 196 3.22 -21.34 -15.53
C ASP A 196 2.43 -21.89 -14.34
N ALA A 197 2.52 -21.25 -13.16
CA ALA A 197 1.72 -21.67 -12.02
C ALA A 197 0.22 -21.44 -12.29
N PRO A 198 -0.68 -22.34 -11.80
CA PRO A 198 -2.13 -22.18 -11.95
C PRO A 198 -2.62 -20.81 -11.42
N ALA A 199 -3.65 -20.25 -12.08
CA ALA A 199 -4.30 -19.04 -11.64
C ALA A 199 -4.79 -19.17 -10.19
N THR A 200 -4.64 -18.11 -9.41
CA THR A 200 -5.09 -18.12 -8.01
C THR A 200 -6.61 -18.14 -7.93
N PRO A 201 -7.19 -18.71 -6.85
CA PRO A 201 -8.65 -18.66 -6.62
C PRO A 201 -9.21 -17.22 -6.66
N LYS A 202 -8.42 -16.22 -6.24
CA LYS A 202 -8.79 -14.79 -6.33
C LYS A 202 -8.88 -14.31 -7.76
N GLN A 203 -7.90 -14.63 -8.61
CA GLN A 203 -7.93 -14.29 -10.04
C GLN A 203 -9.12 -14.97 -10.73
N ILE A 204 -9.37 -16.25 -10.48
CA ILE A 204 -10.51 -16.99 -11.03
C ILE A 204 -11.83 -16.35 -10.60
N GLY A 205 -12.00 -16.03 -9.32
CA GLY A 205 -13.21 -15.40 -8.80
C GLY A 205 -13.42 -13.98 -9.34
N PHE A 206 -12.35 -13.25 -9.60
CA PHE A 206 -12.40 -11.90 -10.18
C PHE A 206 -12.78 -11.94 -11.67
N ILE A 207 -12.18 -12.86 -12.45
CA ILE A 207 -12.54 -13.09 -13.85
C ILE A 207 -14.03 -13.44 -13.99
N SER A 208 -14.53 -14.36 -13.14
CA SER A 208 -15.92 -14.78 -13.17
C SER A 208 -16.88 -13.61 -12.90
N ARG A 209 -16.55 -12.75 -11.93
CA ARG A 209 -17.35 -11.54 -11.62
C ARG A 209 -17.32 -10.52 -12.76
N LEU A 210 -16.14 -10.25 -13.33
CA LEU A 210 -16.00 -9.33 -14.46
C LEU A 210 -16.75 -9.83 -15.71
N ALA A 211 -16.68 -11.14 -15.99
CA ALA A 211 -17.40 -11.73 -17.11
C ALA A 211 -18.93 -11.53 -16.97
N VAL A 212 -19.48 -11.76 -15.79
CA VAL A 212 -20.91 -11.52 -15.50
C VAL A 212 -21.22 -10.02 -15.61
N GLN A 213 -20.43 -9.15 -15.00
CA GLN A 213 -20.64 -7.70 -15.01
C GLN A 213 -20.57 -7.09 -16.41
N LYS A 214 -19.67 -7.62 -17.27
CA LYS A 214 -19.48 -7.14 -18.65
C LYS A 214 -20.33 -7.91 -19.68
N ASN A 215 -21.17 -8.84 -19.23
CA ASN A 215 -22.00 -9.71 -20.09
C ASN A 215 -21.17 -10.47 -21.14
N VAL A 216 -19.99 -10.95 -20.74
CA VAL A 216 -19.06 -11.70 -21.61
C VAL A 216 -19.19 -13.18 -21.32
N THR A 217 -19.45 -13.96 -22.38
CA THR A 217 -19.48 -15.44 -22.26
C THR A 217 -18.06 -15.99 -22.22
N VAL A 218 -17.70 -16.63 -21.10
CA VAL A 218 -16.40 -17.27 -20.94
C VAL A 218 -16.43 -18.65 -21.63
N THR A 219 -15.69 -18.80 -22.72
CA THR A 219 -15.66 -20.02 -23.56
C THR A 219 -14.54 -20.99 -23.19
N TRP A 220 -13.70 -20.67 -22.21
CA TRP A 220 -12.57 -21.48 -21.77
C TRP A 220 -12.65 -21.85 -20.30
N ASP A 221 -11.94 -22.92 -19.94
CA ASP A 221 -11.90 -23.42 -18.57
C ASP A 221 -11.00 -22.50 -17.70
N VAL A 222 -11.61 -21.56 -16.99
CA VAL A 222 -10.95 -20.59 -16.10
C VAL A 222 -10.03 -21.26 -15.07
N LYS A 223 -10.32 -22.53 -14.72
CA LYS A 223 -9.53 -23.29 -13.74
C LYS A 223 -8.20 -23.80 -14.29
N LYS A 224 -8.04 -23.82 -15.62
CA LYS A 224 -6.81 -24.26 -16.30
C LYS A 224 -5.88 -23.10 -16.67
N LEU A 225 -6.26 -21.86 -16.41
CA LEU A 225 -5.44 -20.69 -16.69
C LEU A 225 -4.19 -20.68 -15.79
N THR A 226 -3.08 -20.24 -16.36
CA THR A 226 -1.90 -19.85 -15.58
C THR A 226 -2.11 -18.46 -14.97
N LYS A 227 -1.29 -18.10 -13.98
CA LYS A 227 -1.34 -16.75 -13.37
C LYS A 227 -1.16 -15.64 -14.41
N SER A 228 -0.25 -15.82 -15.36
CA SER A 228 0.00 -14.85 -16.43
C SER A 228 -1.21 -14.71 -17.35
N GLN A 229 -1.80 -15.83 -17.79
CA GLN A 229 -3.00 -15.81 -18.62
C GLN A 229 -4.19 -15.20 -17.91
N ALA A 230 -4.37 -15.49 -16.61
CA ALA A 230 -5.43 -14.90 -15.80
C ALA A 230 -5.26 -13.39 -15.65
N SER A 231 -4.03 -12.88 -15.46
CA SER A 231 -3.76 -11.44 -15.37
C SER A 231 -4.06 -10.74 -16.71
N GLY A 232 -3.55 -11.25 -17.83
CA GLY A 232 -3.84 -10.68 -19.15
C GLY A 232 -5.33 -10.70 -19.51
N LEU A 233 -6.06 -11.73 -19.06
CA LEU A 233 -7.50 -11.81 -19.26
C LEU A 233 -8.26 -10.77 -18.41
N ILE A 234 -7.85 -10.53 -17.18
CA ILE A 234 -8.39 -9.48 -16.32
C ILE A 234 -8.21 -8.11 -16.97
N GLU A 235 -7.02 -7.82 -17.48
CA GLU A 235 -6.74 -6.56 -18.18
C GLU A 235 -7.63 -6.34 -19.41
N LYS A 236 -7.80 -7.37 -20.26
CA LYS A 236 -8.70 -7.31 -21.42
C LYS A 236 -10.15 -7.06 -21.02
N LEU A 237 -10.65 -7.79 -20.00
CA LEU A 237 -12.02 -7.61 -19.52
C LEU A 237 -12.23 -6.21 -18.90
N LEU A 238 -11.25 -5.67 -18.19
CA LEU A 238 -11.30 -4.30 -17.67
C LEU A 238 -11.32 -3.27 -18.80
N ALA A 239 -10.52 -3.48 -19.85
CA ALA A 239 -10.47 -2.62 -21.03
C ALA A 239 -11.73 -2.74 -21.94
N GLY A 240 -12.71 -3.58 -21.58
CA GLY A 240 -13.91 -3.80 -22.39
C GLY A 240 -13.64 -4.56 -23.70
N GLN A 241 -12.48 -5.19 -23.82
CA GLN A 241 -12.13 -6.01 -24.97
C GLN A 241 -12.73 -7.41 -24.81
N GLN A 242 -13.23 -7.98 -25.90
CA GLN A 242 -13.59 -9.40 -25.88
C GLN A 242 -12.32 -10.23 -25.76
N PRO A 243 -12.30 -11.20 -24.83
CA PRO A 243 -11.13 -12.02 -24.53
C PRO A 243 -10.78 -13.02 -25.63
#